data_fe38540ec632245b18141fe5708176c8
#
_entry.id   fe38540ec632245b18141fe5708176c8
#
_cell.length_a   1.000
_cell.length_b   1.000
_cell.length_c   1.000
_cell.angle_alpha   90.00
_cell.angle_beta   90.00
_cell.angle_gamma   90.00
#
_symmetry.space_group_name_H-M   'P 1'
#
loop_
_entity.id
_entity.type
_entity.pdbx_description
1 polymer ?
#
loop_
_entity_poly.entity_id
_entity_poly.type
_entity_poly.pdbx_seq_one_letter_code
_entity_poly.pdbx_strand_id
1 'polypeptide(L)'
;MSQSDVVSQTFRALVESADRKFGRVRDLPLHGNRSQNHHSFHKVFKAYMRLWKYQQENRTKLVESGLNRWEIGEIASRIGQLYFNQYMRTSEARFIVEAYVFYEAILSRRYFEGVKVKDLGVRFKELRFYARFLLVSLIFNRTDMLNLLVDRFTHLVDDCKTNFRETNFREWKLVVQEIVRFMKADKAFTNIRPLRYCAMFDSHPTSLPYVARFHAKKVLKFKDAILTSYHRNEVKFAEITLDTYRMMQCLEWEPTGSFYPKRPVVFNDHSGASIDHSGASGVIDMNFAADLTDPTLPPNPRKSVLYRPSVTHLIAVIATICEELPPESIMLIYLSASGKAGISNVSQLENSGGSKKSSNNNVLSRISRKQNSSTPEYHINGTKESSDYYENYLWFGPRGNGGPNNLYPGDIIPFTRRPLFLIIDSDDSHAFKAERGETAALFLSPLRPAFKDQSSADTTQNGSQFTFFLTAPLQAFCQMVGFTSSDSDSDFYSDAEKIISTSFSEWEVILCTSTSLDLVWAQVLSDPFLRRLILRFIFCRCVLSLFCPPEDSEQYLPVCIPHLPVSVSPKSELVQSSVRRLANHLGVAEYFKCLT
;
A
#
# COMPACT_ATOMS: atom_id res chain seq x y z
N MET A 1 -26.87 46.91 6.36
CA MET A 1 -25.87 45.90 5.90
C MET A 1 -25.58 46.16 4.43
N SER A 2 -24.33 46.30 4.07
CA SER A 2 -23.99 46.42 2.64
C SER A 2 -24.24 45.10 1.90
N GLN A 3 -24.46 45.17 0.59
CA GLN A 3 -24.61 43.97 -0.23
C GLN A 3 -23.38 43.04 -0.13
N SER A 4 -22.20 43.61 0.10
CA SER A 4 -20.94 42.95 0.35
C SER A 4 -20.95 42.15 1.68
N ASP A 5 -21.55 42.70 2.73
CA ASP A 5 -21.64 42.03 4.04
C ASP A 5 -22.50 40.77 3.98
N VAL A 6 -23.61 40.82 3.24
CA VAL A 6 -24.52 39.68 3.05
C VAL A 6 -23.81 38.57 2.28
N VAL A 7 -23.05 38.89 1.25
CA VAL A 7 -22.26 37.92 0.46
C VAL A 7 -21.22 37.23 1.34
N SER A 8 -20.49 38.01 2.16
CA SER A 8 -19.47 37.48 3.05
C SER A 8 -20.07 36.59 4.15
N GLN A 9 -21.21 36.98 4.76
CA GLN A 9 -21.90 36.16 5.76
C GLN A 9 -22.41 34.84 5.16
N THR A 10 -23.02 34.91 3.98
CA THR A 10 -23.50 33.70 3.26
C THR A 10 -22.34 32.74 2.96
N PHE A 11 -21.21 33.28 2.49
CA PHE A 11 -20.02 32.50 2.22
C PHE A 11 -19.51 31.78 3.50
N ARG A 12 -19.38 32.49 4.60
CA ARG A 12 -18.94 31.91 5.89
C ARG A 12 -19.89 30.81 6.38
N ALA A 13 -21.19 31.00 6.24
CA ALA A 13 -22.19 29.99 6.60
C ALA A 13 -22.07 28.72 5.72
N LEU A 14 -21.79 28.90 4.42
CA LEU A 14 -21.54 27.78 3.51
C LEU A 14 -20.26 27.02 3.87
N VAL A 15 -19.16 27.73 4.19
CA VAL A 15 -17.91 27.11 4.67
C VAL A 15 -18.16 26.29 5.92
N GLU A 16 -18.79 26.87 6.94
CA GLU A 16 -19.09 26.17 8.19
C GLU A 16 -19.98 24.94 7.98
N SER A 17 -21.01 25.05 7.12
CA SER A 17 -21.88 23.94 6.77
C SER A 17 -21.13 22.81 6.06
N ALA A 18 -20.23 23.14 5.11
CA ALA A 18 -19.41 22.17 4.39
C ALA A 18 -18.43 21.47 5.34
N ASP A 19 -17.75 22.23 6.18
CA ASP A 19 -16.77 21.72 7.15
C ASP A 19 -17.39 20.79 8.18
N ARG A 20 -18.55 21.14 8.70
CA ARG A 20 -19.31 20.30 9.64
C ARG A 20 -19.71 18.96 9.02
N LYS A 21 -20.11 18.96 7.75
CA LYS A 21 -20.42 17.74 7.01
C LYS A 21 -19.14 16.94 6.69
N PHE A 22 -18.06 17.62 6.33
CA PHE A 22 -16.77 16.97 6.08
C PHE A 22 -16.23 16.27 7.32
N GLY A 23 -16.31 16.92 8.50
CA GLY A 23 -15.91 16.31 9.77
C GLY A 23 -16.60 14.97 10.03
N ARG A 24 -17.90 14.87 9.74
CA ARG A 24 -18.66 13.62 9.91
C ARG A 24 -18.18 12.49 8.97
N VAL A 25 -17.73 12.83 7.76
CA VAL A 25 -17.28 11.86 6.76
C VAL A 25 -15.83 11.47 6.98
N ARG A 26 -15.01 12.39 7.48
CA ARG A 26 -13.59 12.14 7.77
C ARG A 26 -13.41 11.01 8.78
N ASP A 27 -14.28 10.96 9.78
CA ASP A 27 -14.17 10.03 10.90
C ASP A 27 -14.89 8.68 10.64
N LEU A 28 -15.50 8.52 9.45
CA LEU A 28 -16.10 7.24 9.06
C LEU A 28 -15.03 6.19 8.76
N PRO A 29 -15.24 4.93 9.18
CA PRO A 29 -14.32 3.85 8.85
C PRO A 29 -14.18 3.68 7.33
N LEU A 30 -12.99 3.28 6.86
CA LEU A 30 -12.72 3.08 5.44
C LEU A 30 -13.49 1.89 4.84
N HIS A 31 -13.98 0.98 5.66
CA HIS A 31 -14.69 -0.25 5.31
C HIS A 31 -16.07 -0.30 5.95
N GLY A 32 -16.97 -1.08 5.36
CA GLY A 32 -18.31 -1.33 5.88
C GLY A 32 -19.39 -0.30 5.52
N ASN A 33 -20.63 -0.71 5.58
CA ASN A 33 -21.88 0.04 5.40
C ASN A 33 -21.91 0.96 4.16
N ARG A 34 -21.76 0.35 2.98
CA ARG A 34 -21.59 1.05 1.66
C ARG A 34 -22.71 2.04 1.38
N SER A 35 -23.96 1.62 1.57
CA SER A 35 -25.12 2.45 1.20
C SER A 35 -25.19 3.73 2.02
N GLN A 36 -25.02 3.61 3.33
CA GLN A 36 -25.09 4.75 4.26
C GLN A 36 -23.89 5.69 4.09
N ASN A 37 -22.71 5.13 3.87
CA ASN A 37 -21.50 5.91 3.63
C ASN A 37 -21.60 6.67 2.30
N HIS A 38 -22.08 6.03 1.22
CA HIS A 38 -22.28 6.68 -0.07
C HIS A 38 -23.19 7.91 0.03
N HIS A 39 -24.32 7.80 0.74
CA HIS A 39 -25.23 8.91 0.94
C HIS A 39 -24.59 10.07 1.73
N SER A 40 -23.79 9.75 2.75
CA SER A 40 -23.07 10.75 3.53
C SER A 40 -22.04 11.50 2.69
N PHE A 41 -21.26 10.78 1.88
CA PHE A 41 -20.32 11.39 0.94
C PHE A 41 -21.01 12.27 -0.08
N HIS A 42 -22.10 11.80 -0.68
CA HIS A 42 -22.88 12.60 -1.64
C HIS A 42 -23.35 13.94 -1.04
N LYS A 43 -23.80 13.95 0.22
CA LYS A 43 -24.17 15.20 0.92
C LYS A 43 -23.00 16.15 1.10
N VAL A 44 -21.79 15.63 1.34
CA VAL A 44 -20.57 16.44 1.49
C VAL A 44 -20.15 17.03 0.13
N PHE A 45 -20.10 16.20 -0.91
CA PHE A 45 -19.79 16.68 -2.27
C PHE A 45 -20.75 17.77 -2.69
N LYS A 46 -22.07 17.59 -2.49
CA LYS A 46 -23.07 18.62 -2.82
C LYS A 46 -22.86 19.91 -2.01
N ALA A 47 -22.42 19.82 -0.76
CA ALA A 47 -22.12 21.00 0.05
C ALA A 47 -20.91 21.77 -0.47
N TYR A 48 -19.82 21.06 -0.82
CA TYR A 48 -18.62 21.69 -1.39
C TYR A 48 -18.85 22.22 -2.80
N MET A 49 -19.64 21.53 -3.63
CA MET A 49 -20.06 22.05 -4.94
C MET A 49 -20.78 23.39 -4.80
N ARG A 50 -21.73 23.49 -3.86
CA ARG A 50 -22.47 24.72 -3.59
C ARG A 50 -21.56 25.86 -3.11
N LEU A 51 -20.63 25.53 -2.18
CA LEU A 51 -19.64 26.47 -1.66
C LEU A 51 -18.71 26.97 -2.77
N TRP A 52 -18.17 26.04 -3.57
CA TRP A 52 -17.22 26.34 -4.64
C TRP A 52 -17.85 27.21 -5.72
N LYS A 53 -19.06 26.86 -6.18
CA LYS A 53 -19.83 27.63 -7.13
C LYS A 53 -20.11 29.06 -6.62
N TYR A 54 -20.56 29.17 -5.36
CA TYR A 54 -20.83 30.47 -4.74
C TYR A 54 -19.57 31.33 -4.66
N GLN A 55 -18.43 30.75 -4.29
CA GLN A 55 -17.13 31.44 -4.25
C GLN A 55 -16.71 31.93 -5.64
N GLN A 56 -16.91 31.15 -6.70
CA GLN A 56 -16.57 31.55 -8.07
C GLN A 56 -17.46 32.70 -8.54
N GLU A 57 -18.77 32.61 -8.35
CA GLU A 57 -19.75 33.62 -8.78
C GLU A 57 -19.57 34.97 -8.06
N ASN A 58 -19.13 34.93 -6.79
CA ASN A 58 -19.00 36.14 -5.97
C ASN A 58 -17.55 36.51 -5.66
N ARG A 59 -16.58 36.02 -6.44
CA ARG A 59 -15.14 36.15 -6.14
C ARG A 59 -14.69 37.58 -5.90
N THR A 60 -15.06 38.50 -6.78
CA THR A 60 -14.66 39.91 -6.67
C THR A 60 -15.17 40.52 -5.36
N LYS A 61 -16.45 40.37 -5.06
CA LYS A 61 -17.08 40.89 -3.84
C LYS A 61 -16.49 40.28 -2.56
N LEU A 62 -16.14 38.98 -2.62
CA LEU A 62 -15.51 38.28 -1.48
C LEU A 62 -14.08 38.78 -1.23
N VAL A 63 -13.30 39.02 -2.28
CA VAL A 63 -11.95 39.55 -2.17
C VAL A 63 -12.00 41.00 -1.64
N GLU A 64 -12.91 41.81 -2.13
CA GLU A 64 -13.13 43.18 -1.61
C GLU A 64 -13.55 43.19 -0.13
N SER A 65 -14.30 42.15 0.30
CA SER A 65 -14.68 41.98 1.72
C SER A 65 -13.60 41.30 2.58
N GLY A 66 -12.38 41.11 2.05
CA GLY A 66 -11.21 40.66 2.80
C GLY A 66 -10.94 39.15 2.74
N LEU A 67 -11.54 38.40 1.79
CA LEU A 67 -11.22 36.99 1.59
C LEU A 67 -9.78 36.85 1.07
N ASN A 68 -8.94 36.12 1.83
CA ASN A 68 -7.55 35.91 1.46
C ASN A 68 -7.40 34.77 0.46
N ARG A 69 -6.34 34.81 -0.35
CA ARG A 69 -6.04 33.76 -1.33
C ARG A 69 -5.83 32.39 -0.67
N TRP A 70 -5.14 32.35 0.47
CA TRP A 70 -4.90 31.09 1.19
C TRP A 70 -6.19 30.42 1.71
N GLU A 71 -7.27 31.18 1.98
CA GLU A 71 -8.56 30.62 2.39
C GLU A 71 -9.21 29.86 1.23
N ILE A 72 -9.07 30.35 0.01
CA ILE A 72 -9.51 29.65 -1.21
C ILE A 72 -8.67 28.38 -1.40
N GLY A 73 -7.35 28.47 -1.20
CA GLY A 73 -6.44 27.33 -1.23
C GLY A 73 -6.79 26.24 -0.20
N GLU A 74 -7.18 26.66 1.01
CA GLU A 74 -7.63 25.72 2.07
C GLU A 74 -8.91 24.98 1.66
N ILE A 75 -9.89 25.68 1.08
CA ILE A 75 -11.13 25.05 0.58
C ILE A 75 -10.80 24.06 -0.53
N ALA A 76 -9.96 24.45 -1.50
CA ALA A 76 -9.52 23.56 -2.57
C ALA A 76 -8.76 22.34 -2.02
N SER A 77 -7.90 22.51 -1.01
CA SER A 77 -7.20 21.41 -0.33
C SER A 77 -8.17 20.43 0.35
N ARG A 78 -9.25 20.91 0.95
CA ARG A 78 -10.29 20.05 1.54
C ARG A 78 -11.08 19.29 0.49
N ILE A 79 -11.36 19.90 -0.66
CA ILE A 79 -12.00 19.23 -1.79
C ILE A 79 -11.08 18.12 -2.31
N GLY A 80 -9.79 18.40 -2.52
CA GLY A 80 -8.80 17.41 -2.89
C GLY A 80 -8.73 16.25 -1.89
N GLN A 81 -8.78 16.53 -0.59
CA GLN A 81 -8.82 15.51 0.45
C GLN A 81 -10.12 14.68 0.39
N LEU A 82 -11.26 15.29 0.10
CA LEU A 82 -12.54 14.58 -0.05
C LEU A 82 -12.46 13.56 -1.20
N TYR A 83 -11.93 13.94 -2.35
CA TYR A 83 -11.71 13.05 -3.49
C TYR A 83 -10.70 11.95 -3.15
N PHE A 84 -9.59 12.29 -2.49
CA PHE A 84 -8.61 11.29 -2.05
C PHE A 84 -9.21 10.27 -1.08
N ASN A 85 -9.99 10.71 -0.11
CA ASN A 85 -10.69 9.81 0.81
C ASN A 85 -11.67 8.89 0.08
N GLN A 86 -12.33 9.39 -0.96
CA GLN A 86 -13.22 8.57 -1.77
C GLN A 86 -12.44 7.54 -2.59
N TYR A 87 -11.29 7.92 -3.18
CA TYR A 87 -10.39 6.97 -3.83
C TYR A 87 -9.95 5.85 -2.87
N MET A 88 -9.50 6.19 -1.66
CA MET A 88 -9.07 5.20 -0.66
C MET A 88 -10.19 4.21 -0.27
N ARG A 89 -11.45 4.58 -0.43
CA ARG A 89 -12.62 3.72 -0.15
C ARG A 89 -13.05 2.86 -1.32
N THR A 90 -12.95 3.40 -2.53
CA THR A 90 -13.54 2.77 -3.74
C THR A 90 -12.49 2.18 -4.66
N SER A 91 -11.24 2.63 -4.56
CA SER A 91 -10.14 2.38 -5.52
C SER A 91 -10.44 2.85 -6.95
N GLU A 92 -11.42 3.74 -7.12
CA GLU A 92 -11.75 4.29 -8.42
C GLU A 92 -10.75 5.39 -8.82
N ALA A 93 -9.99 5.14 -9.88
CA ALA A 93 -8.89 6.01 -10.34
C ALA A 93 -9.35 7.47 -10.61
N ARG A 94 -10.59 7.68 -11.06
CA ARG A 94 -11.14 9.01 -11.28
C ARG A 94 -11.05 9.93 -10.06
N PHE A 95 -11.21 9.41 -8.86
CA PHE A 95 -11.15 10.22 -7.65
C PHE A 95 -9.74 10.66 -7.29
N ILE A 96 -8.71 9.86 -7.55
CA ILE A 96 -7.33 10.30 -7.32
C ILE A 96 -6.88 11.32 -8.37
N VAL A 97 -7.37 11.20 -9.62
CA VAL A 97 -7.14 12.20 -10.66
C VAL A 97 -7.70 13.56 -10.24
N GLU A 98 -8.97 13.60 -9.79
CA GLU A 98 -9.60 14.84 -9.32
C GLU A 98 -8.88 15.41 -8.09
N ALA A 99 -8.47 14.55 -7.14
CA ALA A 99 -7.68 15.00 -5.99
C ALA A 99 -6.38 15.67 -6.46
N TYR A 100 -5.68 15.06 -7.41
CA TYR A 100 -4.45 15.60 -7.99
C TYR A 100 -4.67 16.96 -8.65
N VAL A 101 -5.72 17.09 -9.49
CA VAL A 101 -6.08 18.34 -10.19
C VAL A 101 -6.30 19.49 -9.20
N PHE A 102 -7.03 19.24 -8.10
CA PHE A 102 -7.25 20.25 -7.07
C PHE A 102 -5.95 20.68 -6.38
N TYR A 103 -5.07 19.73 -6.04
CA TYR A 103 -3.79 20.03 -5.41
C TYR A 103 -2.83 20.74 -6.37
N GLU A 104 -2.76 20.31 -7.63
CA GLU A 104 -1.96 20.96 -8.67
C GLU A 104 -2.42 22.41 -8.92
N ALA A 105 -3.74 22.65 -8.93
CA ALA A 105 -4.29 24.01 -9.06
C ALA A 105 -3.91 24.92 -7.90
N ILE A 106 -3.81 24.40 -6.67
CA ILE A 106 -3.34 25.19 -5.51
C ILE A 106 -1.90 25.62 -5.72
N LEU A 107 -1.04 24.70 -6.17
CA LEU A 107 0.39 24.97 -6.42
C LEU A 107 0.58 25.94 -7.59
N SER A 108 -0.04 25.69 -8.74
CA SER A 108 0.11 26.50 -9.95
C SER A 108 -0.43 27.91 -9.78
N ARG A 109 -1.53 28.08 -9.04
CA ARG A 109 -2.12 29.40 -8.73
C ARG A 109 -1.47 30.09 -7.53
N ARG A 110 -0.50 29.45 -6.89
CA ARG A 110 0.28 30.02 -5.77
C ARG A 110 -0.60 30.57 -4.64
N TYR A 111 -1.61 29.79 -4.20
CA TYR A 111 -2.60 30.29 -3.22
C TYR A 111 -2.00 30.61 -1.85
N PHE A 112 -0.90 29.96 -1.45
CA PHE A 112 -0.21 30.20 -0.18
C PHE A 112 0.95 31.23 -0.29
N GLU A 113 1.29 31.71 -1.50
CA GLU A 113 2.31 32.75 -1.65
C GLU A 113 1.80 34.12 -1.20
N GLY A 114 2.73 34.99 -0.73
CA GLY A 114 2.41 36.34 -0.27
C GLY A 114 1.80 36.43 1.14
N VAL A 115 1.66 35.28 1.83
CA VAL A 115 1.26 35.30 3.24
C VAL A 115 2.37 35.86 4.10
N LYS A 116 2.02 36.78 5.03
CA LYS A 116 2.99 37.31 6.00
C LYS A 116 3.65 36.17 6.75
N VAL A 117 4.97 36.11 6.73
CA VAL A 117 5.80 35.04 7.33
C VAL A 117 5.43 34.74 8.79
N LYS A 118 4.78 35.68 9.48
CA LYS A 118 4.45 35.58 10.91
C LYS A 118 3.15 34.85 11.24
N ASP A 119 2.32 34.44 10.25
CA ASP A 119 1.08 33.73 10.53
C ASP A 119 1.33 32.23 10.61
N LEU A 120 1.56 31.73 11.82
CA LEU A 120 1.82 30.33 12.12
C LEU A 120 0.65 29.43 11.70
N GLY A 121 -0.60 29.88 11.86
CA GLY A 121 -1.78 29.12 11.50
C GLY A 121 -1.86 28.81 10.01
N VAL A 122 -1.49 29.79 9.18
CA VAL A 122 -1.45 29.61 7.71
C VAL A 122 -0.29 28.71 7.30
N ARG A 123 0.87 28.83 7.96
CA ARG A 123 2.02 27.94 7.69
C ARG A 123 1.69 26.49 7.98
N PHE A 124 0.97 26.16 9.05
CA PHE A 124 0.51 24.80 9.29
C PHE A 124 -0.49 24.28 8.24
N LYS A 125 -1.32 25.15 7.67
CA LYS A 125 -2.20 24.77 6.57
C LYS A 125 -1.42 24.49 5.30
N GLU A 126 -0.41 25.31 5.00
CA GLU A 126 0.51 25.12 3.88
C GLU A 126 1.31 23.81 4.00
N LEU A 127 1.88 23.51 5.18
CA LEU A 127 2.57 22.24 5.47
C LEU A 127 1.65 21.04 5.25
N ARG A 128 0.41 21.10 5.75
CA ARG A 128 -0.58 20.02 5.51
C ARG A 128 -0.94 19.87 4.04
N PHE A 129 -1.03 20.97 3.30
CA PHE A 129 -1.25 20.94 1.86
C PHE A 129 -0.12 20.17 1.15
N TYR A 130 1.16 20.52 1.43
CA TYR A 130 2.31 19.83 0.83
C TYR A 130 2.33 18.34 1.19
N ALA A 131 2.15 17.99 2.46
CA ALA A 131 2.13 16.59 2.89
C ALA A 131 1.02 15.76 2.20
N ARG A 132 -0.18 16.33 2.03
CA ARG A 132 -1.28 15.68 1.32
C ARG A 132 -1.03 15.56 -0.18
N PHE A 133 -0.48 16.61 -0.78
CA PHE A 133 -0.17 16.59 -2.21
C PHE A 133 0.96 15.62 -2.53
N LEU A 134 1.97 15.51 -1.66
CA LEU A 134 3.01 14.47 -1.74
C LEU A 134 2.39 13.08 -1.74
N LEU A 135 1.46 12.80 -0.81
CA LEU A 135 0.80 11.50 -0.73
C LEU A 135 -0.02 11.18 -1.99
N VAL A 136 -0.81 12.15 -2.48
CA VAL A 136 -1.59 11.98 -3.71
C VAL A 136 -0.66 11.78 -4.91
N SER A 137 0.41 12.56 -5.03
CA SER A 137 1.39 12.44 -6.13
C SER A 137 2.14 11.11 -6.10
N LEU A 138 2.47 10.61 -4.90
CA LEU A 138 3.09 9.29 -4.71
C LEU A 138 2.16 8.18 -5.22
N ILE A 139 0.91 8.15 -4.77
CA ILE A 139 -0.04 7.11 -5.15
C ILE A 139 -0.44 7.23 -6.62
N PHE A 140 -0.57 8.44 -7.15
CA PHE A 140 -0.87 8.71 -8.54
C PHE A 140 0.33 8.51 -9.48
N ASN A 141 1.52 8.22 -8.92
CA ASN A 141 2.73 7.93 -9.67
C ASN A 141 3.30 9.10 -10.49
N ARG A 142 3.24 10.32 -9.94
CA ARG A 142 3.75 11.54 -10.59
C ARG A 142 5.12 11.90 -10.01
N THR A 143 6.17 11.22 -10.52
CA THR A 143 7.54 11.33 -10.01
C THR A 143 8.11 12.75 -10.13
N ASP A 144 7.88 13.42 -11.26
CA ASP A 144 8.38 14.79 -11.47
C ASP A 144 7.79 15.75 -10.43
N MET A 145 6.48 15.62 -10.18
CA MET A 145 5.80 16.42 -9.18
C MET A 145 6.30 16.09 -7.76
N LEU A 146 6.56 14.81 -7.47
CA LEU A 146 7.10 14.39 -6.17
C LEU A 146 8.44 15.08 -5.86
N ASN A 147 9.39 15.07 -6.80
CA ASN A 147 10.68 15.70 -6.62
C ASN A 147 10.53 17.21 -6.32
N LEU A 148 9.72 17.91 -7.12
CA LEU A 148 9.42 19.33 -6.92
C LEU A 148 8.79 19.60 -5.55
N LEU A 149 7.84 18.77 -5.14
CA LEU A 149 7.13 18.95 -3.86
C LEU A 149 8.03 18.66 -2.66
N VAL A 150 8.92 17.66 -2.74
CA VAL A 150 9.88 17.36 -1.66
C VAL A 150 10.82 18.54 -1.44
N ASP A 151 11.36 19.13 -2.51
CA ASP A 151 12.24 20.28 -2.40
C ASP A 151 11.52 21.47 -1.75
N ARG A 152 10.33 21.81 -2.24
CA ARG A 152 9.54 22.93 -1.69
C ARG A 152 9.11 22.68 -0.25
N PHE A 153 8.71 21.44 0.07
CA PHE A 153 8.30 21.09 1.42
C PHE A 153 9.47 21.15 2.40
N THR A 154 10.66 20.71 1.98
CA THR A 154 11.88 20.79 2.78
C THR A 154 12.23 22.25 3.09
N HIS A 155 12.25 23.12 2.06
CA HIS A 155 12.49 24.54 2.24
C HIS A 155 11.46 25.19 3.18
N LEU A 156 10.17 24.86 3.03
CA LEU A 156 9.13 25.40 3.90
C LEU A 156 9.31 24.97 5.37
N VAL A 157 9.68 23.71 5.62
CA VAL A 157 9.94 23.20 6.98
C VAL A 157 11.14 23.91 7.60
N ASP A 158 12.22 24.14 6.85
CA ASP A 158 13.42 24.83 7.32
C ASP A 158 13.15 26.33 7.58
N ASP A 159 12.39 26.97 6.71
CA ASP A 159 11.91 28.35 6.91
C ASP A 159 11.07 28.48 8.19
N CYS A 160 10.12 27.58 8.38
CA CYS A 160 9.29 27.56 9.58
C CYS A 160 10.13 27.37 10.84
N LYS A 161 11.12 26.48 10.80
CA LYS A 161 12.03 26.24 11.92
C LYS A 161 12.87 27.44 12.26
N THR A 162 13.28 28.24 11.26
CA THR A 162 14.09 29.43 11.44
C THR A 162 13.28 30.60 12.03
N ASN A 163 12.03 30.75 11.57
CA ASN A 163 11.18 31.88 11.93
C ASN A 163 10.34 31.67 13.19
N PHE A 164 10.10 30.39 13.59
CA PHE A 164 9.25 30.05 14.73
C PHE A 164 9.99 29.13 15.71
N ARG A 165 9.92 29.44 17.00
CA ARG A 165 10.58 28.64 18.07
C ARG A 165 9.77 27.43 18.54
N GLU A 166 8.75 27.02 17.82
CA GLU A 166 7.88 25.94 18.24
C GLU A 166 8.52 24.55 18.05
N THR A 167 8.22 23.66 18.99
CA THR A 167 8.73 22.27 19.00
C THR A 167 8.12 21.38 17.92
N ASN A 168 6.92 21.73 17.41
CA ASN A 168 6.18 20.94 16.41
C ASN A 168 6.88 20.82 15.06
N PHE A 169 7.81 21.71 14.73
CA PHE A 169 8.58 21.60 13.47
C PHE A 169 9.57 20.43 13.46
N ARG A 170 9.87 19.82 14.61
CA ARG A 170 10.64 18.56 14.66
C ARG A 170 9.86 17.40 14.04
N GLU A 171 8.56 17.33 14.28
CA GLU A 171 7.68 16.32 13.69
C GLU A 171 7.59 16.48 12.16
N TRP A 172 7.48 17.71 11.66
CA TRP A 172 7.49 17.97 10.22
C TRP A 172 8.82 17.59 9.57
N LYS A 173 9.94 17.77 10.26
CA LYS A 173 11.25 17.29 9.78
C LYS A 173 11.29 15.77 9.66
N LEU A 174 10.69 15.05 10.60
CA LEU A 174 10.56 13.58 10.49
C LEU A 174 9.71 13.18 9.28
N VAL A 175 8.62 13.90 8.99
CA VAL A 175 7.81 13.67 7.80
C VAL A 175 8.62 13.87 6.51
N VAL A 176 9.47 14.90 6.44
CA VAL A 176 10.40 15.09 5.30
C VAL A 176 11.38 13.93 5.19
N GLN A 177 11.96 13.49 6.31
CA GLN A 177 12.88 12.36 6.31
C GLN A 177 12.20 11.05 5.87
N GLU A 178 10.95 10.82 6.27
CA GLU A 178 10.17 9.66 5.84
C GLU A 178 9.98 9.63 4.33
N ILE A 179 9.53 10.74 3.71
CA ILE A 179 9.31 10.77 2.26
C ILE A 179 10.61 10.64 1.47
N VAL A 180 11.69 11.29 1.90
CA VAL A 180 13.01 11.17 1.25
C VAL A 180 13.53 9.73 1.32
N ARG A 181 13.40 9.08 2.49
CA ARG A 181 13.76 7.67 2.66
C ARG A 181 12.90 6.76 1.78
N PHE A 182 11.60 7.02 1.71
CA PHE A 182 10.66 6.27 0.87
C PHE A 182 11.04 6.37 -0.61
N MET A 183 11.25 7.59 -1.11
CA MET A 183 11.65 7.81 -2.50
C MET A 183 13.01 7.20 -2.84
N LYS A 184 13.96 7.19 -1.89
CA LYS A 184 15.25 6.53 -2.07
C LYS A 184 15.08 5.01 -2.20
N ALA A 185 14.22 4.41 -1.38
CA ALA A 185 13.97 2.97 -1.41
C ALA A 185 13.16 2.52 -2.64
N ASP A 186 12.29 3.39 -3.17
CA ASP A 186 11.46 3.12 -4.36
C ASP A 186 12.19 3.46 -5.69
N LYS A 187 13.38 4.06 -5.60
CA LYS A 187 14.10 4.68 -6.72
C LYS A 187 14.82 3.69 -7.63
N ALA A 188 14.71 2.40 -7.39
CA ALA A 188 15.50 1.40 -8.13
C ALA A 188 15.37 1.54 -9.67
N PHE A 189 14.25 2.10 -10.19
CA PHE A 189 14.03 2.29 -11.63
C PHE A 189 13.09 3.47 -11.88
N THR A 190 13.66 4.65 -12.05
CA THR A 190 12.93 5.93 -12.03
C THR A 190 11.94 6.15 -13.17
N ASN A 191 12.09 5.47 -14.30
CA ASN A 191 11.29 5.76 -15.50
C ASN A 191 10.21 4.73 -15.81
N ILE A 192 10.29 3.53 -15.24
CA ILE A 192 9.36 2.44 -15.50
C ILE A 192 8.83 1.94 -14.16
N ARG A 193 7.53 2.07 -13.95
CA ARG A 193 6.87 1.55 -12.74
C ARG A 193 5.93 0.40 -13.10
N PRO A 194 6.45 -0.83 -13.17
CA PRO A 194 5.67 -2.01 -13.53
C PRO A 194 4.79 -2.53 -12.38
N LEU A 195 4.61 -1.71 -11.35
CA LEU A 195 3.77 -2.09 -10.20
C LEU A 195 2.32 -2.28 -10.59
N ARG A 196 1.82 -1.48 -11.55
CA ARG A 196 0.44 -1.57 -12.05
C ARG A 196 0.36 -2.44 -13.30
N TYR A 197 -0.87 -2.73 -13.70
CA TYR A 197 -1.13 -3.38 -14.98
C TYR A 197 -0.52 -2.56 -16.14
N CYS A 198 0.16 -3.23 -17.04
CA CYS A 198 0.70 -2.66 -18.24
C CYS A 198 0.22 -3.46 -19.46
N ALA A 199 -0.50 -2.81 -20.38
CA ALA A 199 -1.03 -3.45 -21.58
C ALA A 199 0.04 -4.04 -22.52
N MET A 200 1.30 -3.58 -22.39
CA MET A 200 2.42 -4.11 -23.20
C MET A 200 2.93 -5.46 -22.71
N PHE A 201 2.82 -5.75 -21.42
CA PHE A 201 3.46 -6.91 -20.79
C PHE A 201 2.49 -7.84 -20.08
N ASP A 202 1.33 -7.36 -19.68
CA ASP A 202 0.33 -8.15 -18.97
C ASP A 202 -0.80 -8.62 -19.91
N SER A 203 -1.31 -9.82 -19.69
CA SER A 203 -2.51 -10.30 -20.41
C SER A 203 -3.68 -9.36 -20.19
N HIS A 204 -4.48 -9.10 -21.24
CA HIS A 204 -5.63 -8.22 -21.11
C HIS A 204 -6.58 -8.70 -20.00
N PRO A 205 -7.11 -7.78 -19.16
CA PRO A 205 -7.93 -8.14 -18.00
C PRO A 205 -9.18 -8.95 -18.30
N THR A 206 -9.71 -8.85 -19.53
CA THR A 206 -10.86 -9.64 -19.97
C THR A 206 -10.48 -10.99 -20.56
N SER A 207 -9.16 -11.26 -20.75
CA SER A 207 -8.72 -12.56 -21.21
C SER A 207 -8.95 -13.59 -20.11
N LEU A 208 -9.95 -14.44 -20.30
CA LEU A 208 -10.14 -15.60 -19.46
C LEU A 208 -9.21 -16.70 -19.95
N PRO A 209 -8.29 -17.18 -19.11
CA PRO A 209 -7.51 -18.36 -19.48
C PRO A 209 -8.46 -19.53 -19.60
N TYR A 210 -8.23 -20.38 -20.57
CA TYR A 210 -8.90 -21.68 -20.64
C TYR A 210 -8.36 -22.57 -19.51
N VAL A 211 -8.92 -22.42 -18.33
CA VAL A 211 -8.64 -23.32 -17.21
C VAL A 211 -9.45 -24.59 -17.47
N ALA A 212 -8.75 -25.65 -17.86
CA ALA A 212 -9.33 -26.89 -18.33
C ALA A 212 -10.51 -27.38 -17.48
N ARG A 213 -11.63 -27.64 -18.13
CA ARG A 213 -12.78 -28.44 -17.73
C ARG A 213 -13.54 -28.11 -16.44
N PHE A 214 -12.95 -27.45 -15.44
CA PHE A 214 -13.59 -27.33 -14.13
C PHE A 214 -14.34 -26.00 -13.90
N HIS A 215 -14.11 -24.95 -14.69
CA HIS A 215 -14.48 -23.60 -14.32
C HIS A 215 -15.43 -22.86 -15.27
N ALA A 216 -15.98 -23.49 -16.27
CA ALA A 216 -17.04 -22.87 -17.08
C ALA A 216 -18.25 -22.39 -16.24
N LYS A 217 -18.36 -22.81 -14.98
CA LYS A 217 -19.52 -22.53 -14.12
C LYS A 217 -19.27 -21.58 -12.93
N LYS A 218 -18.03 -21.30 -12.53
CA LYS A 218 -17.74 -20.39 -11.39
C LYS A 218 -16.46 -19.59 -11.60
N VAL A 219 -16.58 -18.48 -12.29
CA VAL A 219 -15.51 -17.47 -12.38
C VAL A 219 -15.57 -16.61 -11.13
N LEU A 220 -14.58 -16.72 -10.25
CA LEU A 220 -14.45 -15.84 -9.10
C LEU A 220 -13.85 -14.50 -9.55
N LYS A 221 -14.43 -13.41 -9.05
CA LYS A 221 -13.93 -12.06 -9.30
C LYS A 221 -13.28 -11.50 -8.05
N PHE A 222 -12.08 -11.00 -8.19
CA PHE A 222 -11.38 -10.33 -7.12
C PHE A 222 -12.07 -8.97 -6.81
N LYS A 223 -12.54 -8.80 -5.58
CA LYS A 223 -13.35 -7.64 -5.19
C LYS A 223 -12.74 -6.80 -4.09
N ASP A 224 -12.10 -7.42 -3.11
CA ASP A 224 -11.60 -6.75 -1.93
C ASP A 224 -10.21 -7.26 -1.55
N ALA A 225 -9.34 -6.32 -1.15
CA ALA A 225 -8.05 -6.60 -0.57
C ALA A 225 -7.91 -5.93 0.81
N ILE A 226 -7.36 -6.65 1.76
CA ILE A 226 -6.90 -6.11 3.04
C ILE A 226 -5.39 -6.13 3.02
N LEU A 227 -4.76 -4.97 3.19
CA LEU A 227 -3.32 -4.81 3.19
C LEU A 227 -2.90 -4.33 4.57
N THR A 228 -2.14 -5.15 5.30
CA THR A 228 -1.67 -4.80 6.64
C THR A 228 -0.16 -4.68 6.67
N SER A 229 0.35 -3.89 7.59
CA SER A 229 1.79 -3.87 7.84
C SER A 229 2.13 -3.54 9.29
N TYR A 230 3.11 -4.28 9.78
CA TYR A 230 3.85 -3.98 10.99
C TYR A 230 5.28 -4.51 10.90
N HIS A 231 6.25 -3.62 10.75
CA HIS A 231 7.67 -3.93 10.92
C HIS A 231 8.34 -2.87 11.78
N ARG A 232 9.40 -3.26 12.53
CA ARG A 232 10.11 -2.31 13.41
C ARG A 232 10.80 -1.20 12.64
N ASN A 233 11.45 -1.55 11.52
CA ASN A 233 12.28 -0.66 10.72
C ASN A 233 11.67 -0.42 9.34
N GLU A 234 10.34 -0.32 9.26
CA GLU A 234 9.63 -0.13 8.01
C GLU A 234 10.00 1.19 7.31
N VAL A 235 10.10 1.13 6.00
CA VAL A 235 10.12 2.32 5.15
C VAL A 235 8.68 2.73 4.91
N LYS A 236 8.32 3.94 5.30
CA LYS A 236 6.95 4.43 5.19
C LYS A 236 6.88 5.91 4.86
N PHE A 237 5.73 6.32 4.37
CA PHE A 237 5.31 7.73 4.33
C PHE A 237 3.84 7.80 4.77
N ALA A 238 3.56 8.63 5.76
CA ALA A 238 2.28 8.64 6.47
C ALA A 238 1.94 7.22 7.01
N GLU A 239 0.77 6.69 6.72
CA GLU A 239 0.32 5.35 7.13
C GLU A 239 0.50 4.28 6.04
N ILE A 240 1.30 4.56 5.02
CA ILE A 240 1.58 3.64 3.92
C ILE A 240 3.04 3.21 3.99
N THR A 241 3.27 1.91 4.20
CA THR A 241 4.61 1.32 4.10
C THR A 241 4.95 1.02 2.64
N LEU A 242 6.25 0.89 2.33
CA LEU A 242 6.72 0.58 0.98
C LEU A 242 6.08 -0.71 0.44
N ASP A 243 5.97 -1.73 1.28
CA ASP A 243 5.39 -3.02 0.88
C ASP A 243 3.87 -2.93 0.65
N THR A 244 3.13 -2.25 1.52
CA THR A 244 1.70 -2.02 1.27
C THR A 244 1.46 -1.12 0.07
N TYR A 245 2.34 -0.14 -0.18
CA TYR A 245 2.30 0.68 -1.39
C TYR A 245 2.50 -0.16 -2.65
N ARG A 246 3.53 -1.02 -2.67
CA ARG A 246 3.80 -1.92 -3.79
C ARG A 246 2.62 -2.84 -4.07
N MET A 247 2.07 -3.47 -3.03
CA MET A 247 0.87 -4.32 -3.16
C MET A 247 -0.35 -3.53 -3.64
N MET A 248 -0.60 -2.35 -3.08
CA MET A 248 -1.70 -1.49 -3.50
C MET A 248 -1.62 -1.14 -4.99
N GLN A 249 -0.43 -0.76 -5.47
CA GLN A 249 -0.18 -0.44 -6.87
C GLN A 249 -0.32 -1.68 -7.77
N CYS A 250 0.21 -2.82 -7.35
CA CYS A 250 0.13 -4.09 -8.10
C CYS A 250 -1.32 -4.54 -8.36
N LEU A 251 -2.26 -4.16 -7.51
CA LEU A 251 -3.67 -4.54 -7.58
C LEU A 251 -4.55 -3.48 -8.25
N GLU A 252 -3.97 -2.58 -9.02
CA GLU A 252 -4.68 -1.53 -9.74
C GLU A 252 -4.40 -1.58 -11.23
N TRP A 253 -5.44 -1.31 -12.03
CA TRP A 253 -5.27 -0.91 -13.42
C TRP A 253 -4.62 0.47 -13.44
N GLU A 254 -3.83 0.74 -14.45
CA GLU A 254 -3.35 2.10 -14.61
C GLU A 254 -4.54 3.05 -14.56
N PRO A 255 -4.55 4.05 -13.64
CA PRO A 255 -5.45 5.14 -13.83
C PRO A 255 -5.14 5.68 -15.22
N THR A 256 -6.14 5.96 -16.01
CA THR A 256 -6.01 6.40 -17.40
C THR A 256 -5.24 7.73 -17.50
N GLY A 257 -4.09 7.78 -16.86
CA GLY A 257 -3.12 8.86 -16.96
C GLY A 257 -2.59 9.04 -18.39
N SER A 258 -2.80 8.05 -19.27
CA SER A 258 -2.61 8.20 -20.72
C SER A 258 -3.54 9.26 -21.32
N PHE A 259 -4.70 9.50 -20.74
CA PHE A 259 -5.60 10.60 -21.13
C PHE A 259 -5.32 11.91 -20.38
N TYR A 260 -4.52 11.88 -19.29
CA TYR A 260 -4.09 13.09 -18.64
C TYR A 260 -2.91 13.67 -19.43
N PRO A 261 -3.06 14.77 -20.16
CA PRO A 261 -1.97 15.30 -20.96
C PRO A 261 -0.79 15.58 -20.01
N LYS A 262 0.39 15.04 -20.34
CA LYS A 262 1.66 15.42 -19.74
C LYS A 262 1.93 16.88 -20.11
N ARG A 263 1.29 17.82 -19.41
CA ARG A 263 1.59 19.23 -19.59
C ARG A 263 2.86 19.52 -18.80
N PRO A 264 3.92 20.02 -19.46
CA PRO A 264 5.04 20.57 -18.72
C PRO A 264 4.48 21.69 -17.85
N VAL A 265 4.80 21.69 -16.56
CA VAL A 265 4.54 22.82 -15.67
C VAL A 265 5.48 23.93 -16.10
N VAL A 266 5.05 24.69 -17.10
CA VAL A 266 5.78 25.88 -17.54
C VAL A 266 5.47 26.97 -16.51
N PHE A 267 6.38 27.15 -15.58
CA PHE A 267 6.41 28.32 -14.72
C PHE A 267 6.85 29.52 -15.57
N ASN A 268 5.95 30.11 -16.33
CA ASN A 268 6.21 31.41 -16.97
C ASN A 268 6.12 32.50 -15.91
N ASP A 269 7.26 33.06 -15.58
CA ASP A 269 7.46 34.05 -14.53
C ASP A 269 6.93 35.46 -14.91
N HIS A 270 6.43 35.66 -16.15
CA HIS A 270 5.95 36.95 -16.60
C HIS A 270 4.79 36.81 -17.60
N SER A 271 3.57 36.93 -17.12
CA SER A 271 2.49 37.71 -17.77
C SER A 271 1.18 37.51 -17.02
N GLY A 272 0.57 38.60 -16.61
CA GLY A 272 -0.74 38.66 -15.96
C GLY A 272 -1.91 38.43 -16.93
N ALA A 273 -1.83 37.44 -17.79
CA ALA A 273 -2.96 36.93 -18.54
C ALA A 273 -3.52 35.73 -17.80
N SER A 274 -4.66 35.90 -17.17
CA SER A 274 -5.49 34.82 -16.63
C SER A 274 -5.92 33.91 -17.76
N ILE A 275 -5.07 32.96 -18.12
CA ILE A 275 -5.51 31.83 -18.89
C ILE A 275 -6.32 30.98 -17.92
N ASP A 276 -7.62 31.06 -18.06
CA ASP A 276 -8.62 30.27 -17.33
C ASP A 276 -8.53 28.83 -17.82
N HIS A 277 -7.44 28.14 -17.47
CA HIS A 277 -7.31 26.71 -17.63
C HIS A 277 -8.03 26.04 -16.44
N SER A 278 -9.34 26.14 -16.46
CA SER A 278 -10.22 25.31 -15.65
C SER A 278 -10.15 23.86 -16.15
N GLY A 279 -8.99 23.24 -16.01
CA GLY A 279 -8.88 21.78 -16.10
C GLY A 279 -9.46 21.12 -14.86
N ALA A 280 -9.63 21.87 -13.77
CA ALA A 280 -10.50 21.46 -12.69
C ALA A 280 -11.92 21.67 -13.17
N SER A 281 -12.66 20.59 -13.29
CA SER A 281 -14.07 20.67 -13.59
C SER A 281 -14.72 21.65 -12.63
N GLY A 282 -15.45 22.62 -13.15
CA GLY A 282 -16.24 23.53 -12.32
C GLY A 282 -17.34 22.82 -11.53
N VAL A 283 -17.44 21.50 -11.66
CA VAL A 283 -18.45 20.65 -11.03
C VAL A 283 -17.77 19.71 -10.05
N ILE A 284 -18.06 19.86 -8.77
CA ILE A 284 -17.62 18.96 -7.69
C ILE A 284 -18.71 17.91 -7.50
N ASP A 285 -18.61 16.80 -8.20
CA ASP A 285 -19.59 15.71 -8.14
C ASP A 285 -18.88 14.34 -8.04
N MET A 286 -19.53 13.37 -7.40
CA MET A 286 -19.09 11.98 -7.38
C MET A 286 -19.19 11.28 -8.73
N ASN A 287 -20.07 11.76 -9.62
CA ASN A 287 -20.28 11.19 -10.95
C ASN A 287 -19.39 11.84 -12.02
N PHE A 288 -18.69 12.88 -11.66
CA PHE A 288 -17.78 13.58 -12.56
C PHE A 288 -16.56 12.71 -12.87
N ALA A 289 -16.03 12.85 -14.06
CA ALA A 289 -14.87 12.09 -14.54
C ALA A 289 -15.15 10.61 -14.93
N ALA A 290 -16.40 10.24 -15.21
CA ALA A 290 -16.67 8.97 -15.89
C ALA A 290 -15.89 8.86 -17.22
N ASP A 291 -15.65 9.99 -17.88
CA ASP A 291 -14.89 10.10 -19.14
C ASP A 291 -13.36 9.88 -18.95
N LEU A 292 -12.87 9.85 -17.72
CA LEU A 292 -11.45 9.62 -17.41
C LEU A 292 -11.13 8.15 -17.13
N THR A 293 -12.11 7.27 -17.13
CA THR A 293 -11.92 5.83 -16.97
C THR A 293 -11.92 5.14 -18.33
N ASP A 294 -10.96 4.23 -18.53
CA ASP A 294 -11.00 3.35 -19.70
C ASP A 294 -12.17 2.37 -19.55
N PRO A 295 -13.20 2.47 -20.42
CA PRO A 295 -14.38 1.61 -20.31
C PRO A 295 -14.07 0.14 -20.61
N THR A 296 -12.92 -0.18 -21.19
CA THR A 296 -12.48 -1.54 -21.48
C THR A 296 -11.90 -2.25 -20.25
N LEU A 297 -11.47 -1.50 -19.24
CA LEU A 297 -10.89 -2.05 -18.02
C LEU A 297 -11.99 -2.32 -16.98
N PRO A 298 -11.89 -3.45 -16.26
CA PRO A 298 -12.81 -3.70 -15.15
C PRO A 298 -12.53 -2.74 -13.98
N PRO A 299 -13.49 -2.56 -13.07
CA PRO A 299 -13.26 -1.71 -11.89
C PRO A 299 -12.15 -2.29 -11.01
N ASN A 300 -11.30 -1.40 -10.46
CA ASN A 300 -10.29 -1.79 -9.49
C ASN A 300 -10.91 -2.49 -8.26
N PRO A 301 -10.27 -3.52 -7.73
CA PRO A 301 -10.66 -4.09 -6.44
C PRO A 301 -10.49 -3.05 -5.34
N ARG A 302 -11.39 -3.08 -4.36
CA ARG A 302 -11.28 -2.18 -3.20
C ARG A 302 -10.14 -2.64 -2.31
N LYS A 303 -9.43 -1.67 -1.72
CA LYS A 303 -8.30 -1.93 -0.84
C LYS A 303 -8.50 -1.25 0.51
N SER A 304 -8.42 -2.04 1.59
CA SER A 304 -8.39 -1.56 2.96
C SER A 304 -6.94 -1.62 3.46
N VAL A 305 -6.28 -0.46 3.54
CA VAL A 305 -4.90 -0.38 4.04
C VAL A 305 -4.96 -0.15 5.55
N LEU A 306 -4.39 -1.07 6.32
CA LEU A 306 -4.38 -1.05 7.77
C LEU A 306 -2.94 -0.94 8.27
N TYR A 307 -2.57 0.26 8.70
CA TYR A 307 -1.26 0.52 9.27
C TYR A 307 -1.26 0.20 10.77
N ARG A 308 -0.41 -0.75 11.17
CA ARG A 308 -0.27 -1.19 12.58
C ARG A 308 -1.60 -1.51 13.27
N PRO A 309 -2.46 -2.36 12.66
CA PRO A 309 -3.74 -2.67 13.27
C PRO A 309 -3.57 -3.50 14.54
N SER A 310 -4.52 -3.38 15.47
CA SER A 310 -4.69 -4.43 16.47
C SER A 310 -5.31 -5.66 15.79
N VAL A 311 -5.02 -6.85 16.30
CA VAL A 311 -5.62 -8.10 15.80
C VAL A 311 -7.15 -8.03 15.86
N THR A 312 -7.71 -7.48 16.94
CA THR A 312 -9.17 -7.28 17.06
C THR A 312 -9.73 -6.39 15.95
N HIS A 313 -9.01 -5.30 15.58
CA HIS A 313 -9.42 -4.44 14.47
C HIS A 313 -9.33 -5.16 13.14
N LEU A 314 -8.24 -5.89 12.89
CA LEU A 314 -8.07 -6.69 11.68
C LEU A 314 -9.22 -7.69 11.51
N ILE A 315 -9.53 -8.47 12.55
CA ILE A 315 -10.61 -9.46 12.53
C ILE A 315 -11.97 -8.80 12.27
N ALA A 316 -12.25 -7.65 12.90
CA ALA A 316 -13.48 -6.89 12.66
C ALA A 316 -13.60 -6.44 11.20
N VAL A 317 -12.49 -5.98 10.59
CA VAL A 317 -12.45 -5.59 9.16
C VAL A 317 -12.70 -6.79 8.25
N ILE A 318 -12.03 -7.93 8.51
CA ILE A 318 -12.23 -9.17 7.75
C ILE A 318 -13.70 -9.59 7.82
N ALA A 319 -14.29 -9.63 9.02
CA ALA A 319 -15.68 -10.02 9.23
C ALA A 319 -16.63 -9.13 8.43
N THR A 320 -16.45 -7.81 8.51
CA THR A 320 -17.30 -6.84 7.80
C THR A 320 -17.20 -7.01 6.27
N ILE A 321 -16.00 -7.22 5.75
CA ILE A 321 -15.82 -7.43 4.30
C ILE A 321 -16.43 -8.77 3.88
N CYS A 322 -16.24 -9.83 4.66
CA CYS A 322 -16.82 -11.15 4.39
C CYS A 322 -18.36 -11.11 4.35
N GLU A 323 -18.99 -10.30 5.20
CA GLU A 323 -20.45 -10.11 5.20
C GLU A 323 -20.92 -9.43 3.90
N GLU A 324 -20.19 -8.42 3.44
CA GLU A 324 -20.54 -7.67 2.23
C GLU A 324 -20.08 -8.34 0.92
N LEU A 325 -19.23 -9.38 0.99
CA LEU A 325 -18.62 -10.00 -0.19
C LEU A 325 -19.64 -10.85 -0.97
N PRO A 326 -19.86 -10.59 -2.27
CA PRO A 326 -20.72 -11.42 -3.10
C PRO A 326 -20.27 -12.89 -3.16
N PRO A 327 -21.19 -13.86 -3.37
CA PRO A 327 -20.85 -15.29 -3.38
C PRO A 327 -19.81 -15.69 -4.43
N GLU A 328 -19.79 -15.00 -5.58
CA GLU A 328 -18.85 -15.24 -6.71
C GLU A 328 -17.62 -14.32 -6.63
N SER A 329 -17.15 -14.07 -5.43
CA SER A 329 -16.01 -13.16 -5.23
C SER A 329 -14.95 -13.82 -4.37
N ILE A 330 -13.70 -13.39 -4.62
CA ILE A 330 -12.54 -13.75 -3.81
C ILE A 330 -11.98 -12.50 -3.14
N MET A 331 -11.52 -12.65 -1.91
CA MET A 331 -10.82 -11.63 -1.14
C MET A 331 -9.35 -12.00 -1.01
N LEU A 332 -8.47 -10.99 -1.12
CA LEU A 332 -7.05 -11.11 -0.81
C LEU A 332 -6.77 -10.50 0.55
N ILE A 333 -6.00 -11.20 1.39
CA ILE A 333 -5.45 -10.66 2.63
C ILE A 333 -3.93 -10.72 2.55
N TYR A 334 -3.29 -9.57 2.59
CA TYR A 334 -1.85 -9.43 2.69
C TYR A 334 -1.49 -9.06 4.12
N LEU A 335 -0.75 -9.95 4.80
CA LEU A 335 -0.30 -9.80 6.17
C LEU A 335 1.22 -9.62 6.19
N SER A 336 1.66 -8.40 6.41
CA SER A 336 3.08 -8.11 6.65
C SER A 336 3.30 -7.89 8.15
N ALA A 337 4.13 -8.72 8.77
CA ALA A 337 4.37 -8.69 10.20
C ALA A 337 5.81 -9.07 10.56
N SER A 338 6.34 -8.48 11.62
CA SER A 338 7.60 -8.96 12.21
C SER A 338 7.38 -10.31 12.92
N GLY A 339 8.34 -11.22 12.81
CA GLY A 339 8.29 -12.49 13.52
C GLY A 339 8.41 -12.35 15.05
N LYS A 340 8.45 -13.49 15.77
CA LYS A 340 8.48 -13.60 17.26
C LYS A 340 9.60 -12.82 17.95
N ALA A 341 10.64 -12.40 17.25
CA ALA A 341 11.83 -11.71 17.80
C ALA A 341 11.55 -10.41 18.59
N GLY A 342 10.25 -10.10 18.87
CA GLY A 342 9.82 -8.95 19.66
C GLY A 342 10.11 -9.00 21.15
N ILE A 343 10.27 -10.18 21.74
CA ILE A 343 10.26 -10.34 23.19
C ILE A 343 11.64 -10.13 23.82
N SER A 344 12.73 -10.41 23.09
CA SER A 344 14.08 -10.38 23.66
C SER A 344 14.74 -9.00 23.78
N ASN A 345 14.19 -7.94 23.18
CA ASN A 345 14.85 -6.61 23.15
C ASN A 345 14.14 -5.50 23.93
N VAL A 346 13.05 -5.77 24.63
CA VAL A 346 12.42 -4.77 25.51
C VAL A 346 13.30 -4.48 26.73
N SER A 347 14.12 -5.45 27.16
CA SER A 347 15.06 -5.29 28.27
C SER A 347 16.34 -4.51 27.93
N GLN A 348 16.65 -4.27 26.64
CA GLN A 348 17.86 -3.52 26.25
C GLN A 348 17.60 -2.04 25.93
N LEU A 349 16.36 -1.62 25.71
CA LEU A 349 16.03 -0.21 25.48
C LEU A 349 15.82 0.59 26.78
N GLU A 350 15.62 -0.06 27.91
CA GLU A 350 15.51 0.61 29.21
C GLU A 350 16.88 0.98 29.83
N ASN A 351 18.00 0.47 29.30
CA ASN A 351 19.35 0.66 29.88
C ASN A 351 20.20 1.76 29.19
N SER A 352 19.68 2.54 28.23
CA SER A 352 20.45 3.62 27.59
C SER A 352 19.91 5.04 27.86
N GLY A 353 19.29 5.27 28.98
CA GLY A 353 18.88 6.59 29.44
C GLY A 353 19.20 6.79 30.91
N GLY A 354 20.45 7.13 31.20
CA GLY A 354 20.84 7.40 32.56
C GLY A 354 20.23 8.64 33.16
N SER A 355 19.67 8.58 34.34
CA SER A 355 19.99 9.37 35.51
C SER A 355 18.96 9.18 36.62
N LYS A 356 19.41 8.59 37.68
CA LYS A 356 19.05 8.74 39.10
C LYS A 356 17.75 9.50 39.44
N LYS A 357 16.75 8.78 40.01
CA LYS A 357 16.30 9.08 41.37
C LYS A 357 15.51 7.90 41.97
N SER A 358 15.92 7.56 43.18
CA SER A 358 15.38 6.64 44.18
C SER A 358 13.89 6.87 44.45
N SER A 359 13.11 5.80 44.58
CA SER A 359 12.53 5.33 45.83
C SER A 359 11.35 4.36 45.60
N ASN A 360 11.42 3.26 46.28
CA ASN A 360 10.33 2.45 46.82
C ASN A 360 9.05 2.22 46.01
N ASN A 361 8.94 1.02 45.42
CA ASN A 361 7.75 0.19 45.64
C ASN A 361 7.98 -1.25 45.16
N ASN A 362 8.75 -2.01 45.93
CA ASN A 362 8.81 -3.46 45.89
C ASN A 362 7.70 -4.01 46.79
N VAL A 363 6.47 -4.21 46.29
CA VAL A 363 5.44 -4.96 47.04
C VAL A 363 4.61 -5.92 46.19
N LEU A 364 4.65 -5.88 44.86
CA LEU A 364 3.77 -6.71 44.03
C LEU A 364 4.40 -7.91 43.31
N SER A 365 5.67 -8.19 43.50
CA SER A 365 6.32 -9.37 42.90
C SER A 365 6.56 -10.55 43.83
N ARG A 366 5.95 -10.57 45.03
CA ARG A 366 6.17 -11.62 46.06
C ARG A 366 4.97 -12.53 46.38
N ILE A 367 3.90 -12.52 45.60
CA ILE A 367 2.70 -13.34 45.90
C ILE A 367 2.51 -14.54 44.93
N SER A 368 3.44 -14.85 44.08
CA SER A 368 3.36 -16.04 43.20
C SER A 368 4.35 -17.14 43.50
N ARG A 369 4.86 -17.27 44.75
CA ARG A 369 5.67 -18.43 45.16
C ARG A 369 5.31 -18.82 46.57
N LYS A 370 4.26 -19.63 46.74
CA LYS A 370 4.08 -20.68 47.73
C LYS A 370 2.64 -21.17 47.76
N GLN A 371 2.36 -22.20 47.01
CA GLN A 371 1.43 -23.23 47.45
C GLN A 371 1.89 -24.57 46.84
N ASN A 372 2.73 -25.25 47.59
CA ASN A 372 2.85 -26.69 47.50
C ASN A 372 1.66 -27.26 48.28
N SER A 373 0.79 -28.00 47.63
CA SER A 373 -0.01 -29.02 48.30
C SER A 373 -0.13 -30.20 47.35
N SER A 374 0.38 -31.30 47.85
CA SER A 374 0.34 -32.67 47.36
C SER A 374 -1.09 -33.16 47.10
N THR A 375 -1.33 -33.68 45.91
CA THR A 375 -2.35 -34.72 45.64
C THR A 375 -1.94 -35.54 44.40
N PRO A 376 -2.39 -36.81 44.25
CA PRO A 376 -1.61 -37.87 43.66
C PRO A 376 -1.72 -37.95 42.12
N GLU A 377 -0.65 -38.51 41.56
CA GLU A 377 -0.48 -38.83 40.14
C GLU A 377 -1.61 -39.72 39.61
N TYR A 378 -2.33 -39.19 38.60
CA TYR A 378 -2.96 -40.01 37.58
C TYR A 378 -2.18 -39.83 36.29
N HIS A 379 -1.45 -40.85 35.88
CA HIS A 379 -0.89 -40.94 34.53
C HIS A 379 -2.03 -40.97 33.51
N ILE A 380 -2.20 -39.86 32.82
CA ILE A 380 -2.89 -39.85 31.53
C ILE A 380 -1.80 -39.56 30.51
N ASN A 381 -1.52 -40.54 29.67
CA ASN A 381 -0.76 -40.37 28.43
C ASN A 381 -1.50 -39.37 27.54
N GLY A 382 -1.23 -38.11 27.70
CA GLY A 382 -1.68 -37.02 26.85
C GLY A 382 -0.58 -36.69 25.87
N THR A 383 -0.85 -36.94 24.62
CA THR A 383 -0.05 -36.63 23.44
C THR A 383 0.53 -35.23 23.51
N LYS A 384 1.80 -35.12 23.17
CA LYS A 384 2.62 -33.88 23.09
C LYS A 384 2.12 -32.82 22.08
N GLU A 385 0.92 -33.01 21.49
CA GLU A 385 0.37 -32.13 20.45
C GLU A 385 -0.26 -30.82 20.96
N SER A 386 -0.52 -30.66 22.25
CA SER A 386 -1.27 -29.49 22.74
C SER A 386 -0.41 -28.27 23.12
N SER A 387 0.94 -28.42 23.19
CA SER A 387 1.80 -27.26 23.54
C SER A 387 2.26 -26.46 22.33
N ASP A 388 2.31 -27.08 21.13
CA ASP A 388 2.81 -26.40 19.91
C ASP A 388 1.80 -25.40 19.33
N TYR A 389 0.52 -25.54 19.66
CA TYR A 389 -0.55 -24.67 19.16
C TYR A 389 -0.42 -23.21 19.61
N TYR A 390 0.13 -22.96 20.81
CA TYR A 390 0.30 -21.61 21.35
C TYR A 390 1.60 -20.93 20.91
N GLU A 391 2.46 -21.62 20.20
CA GLU A 391 3.73 -21.06 19.73
C GLU A 391 3.67 -20.45 18.34
N ASN A 392 2.65 -20.79 17.53
CA ASN A 392 2.51 -20.37 16.14
C ASN A 392 1.61 -19.14 16.01
N TYR A 393 2.20 -17.95 15.88
CA TYR A 393 1.47 -16.71 15.71
C TYR A 393 2.30 -15.66 14.93
N LEU A 394 1.61 -14.66 14.37
CA LEU A 394 2.21 -13.44 13.83
C LEU A 394 2.05 -12.32 14.85
N TRP A 395 3.14 -11.65 15.17
CA TRP A 395 3.12 -10.52 16.09
C TRP A 395 2.91 -9.20 15.34
N PHE A 396 1.82 -8.49 15.68
CA PHE A 396 1.42 -7.22 15.09
C PHE A 396 1.86 -6.00 15.90
N GLY A 397 2.91 -6.11 16.69
CA GLY A 397 3.45 -5.03 17.50
C GLY A 397 2.82 -4.90 18.88
N PRO A 398 3.38 -4.01 19.73
CA PRO A 398 2.83 -3.77 21.05
C PRO A 398 1.47 -3.09 20.98
N ARG A 399 0.54 -3.49 21.86
CA ARG A 399 -0.67 -2.72 22.11
C ARG A 399 -0.34 -1.50 22.97
N GLY A 400 -1.12 -0.43 22.82
CA GLY A 400 -0.98 0.77 23.65
C GLY A 400 -1.14 0.52 25.15
N ASN A 401 -1.83 -0.57 25.53
CA ASN A 401 -2.00 -1.04 26.92
C ASN A 401 -0.98 -2.11 27.34
N GLY A 402 0.04 -2.40 26.52
CA GLY A 402 1.08 -3.41 26.80
C GLY A 402 0.62 -4.86 26.66
N GLY A 403 -0.60 -5.14 26.20
CA GLY A 403 -1.10 -6.50 25.99
C GLY A 403 -0.55 -7.14 24.71
N PRO A 404 -0.67 -8.49 24.56
CA PRO A 404 -0.25 -9.21 23.37
C PRO A 404 -1.10 -8.80 22.16
N ASN A 405 -0.45 -8.71 20.99
CA ASN A 405 -1.10 -8.40 19.71
C ASN A 405 -0.70 -9.48 18.70
N ASN A 406 -1.08 -10.72 19.00
CA ASN A 406 -0.72 -11.91 18.28
C ASN A 406 -1.92 -12.39 17.45
N LEU A 407 -1.67 -12.64 16.17
CA LEU A 407 -2.63 -13.27 15.26
C LEU A 407 -2.28 -14.75 15.12
N TYR A 408 -3.21 -15.61 15.50
CA TYR A 408 -3.08 -17.04 15.36
C TYR A 408 -3.73 -17.54 14.07
N PRO A 409 -3.25 -18.65 13.47
CA PRO A 409 -3.91 -19.26 12.32
C PRO A 409 -5.41 -19.50 12.55
N GLY A 410 -5.77 -20.00 13.75
CA GLY A 410 -7.15 -20.24 14.15
C GLY A 410 -8.06 -19.02 14.08
N ASP A 411 -7.53 -17.80 14.20
CA ASP A 411 -8.30 -16.56 14.10
C ASP A 411 -8.80 -16.30 12.67
N ILE A 412 -8.11 -16.85 11.65
CA ILE A 412 -8.44 -16.68 10.22
C ILE A 412 -9.32 -17.80 9.68
N ILE A 413 -9.20 -19.02 10.22
CA ILE A 413 -9.95 -20.21 9.76
C ILE A 413 -11.46 -19.97 9.60
N PRO A 414 -12.18 -19.28 10.51
CA PRO A 414 -13.62 -19.04 10.34
C PRO A 414 -14.00 -18.33 9.03
N PHE A 415 -13.10 -17.53 8.47
CA PHE A 415 -13.31 -16.76 7.25
C PHE A 415 -13.00 -17.55 5.99
N THR A 416 -12.28 -18.66 6.08
CA THR A 416 -11.94 -19.52 4.94
C THR A 416 -13.12 -20.32 4.37
N ARG A 417 -14.31 -20.18 4.93
CA ARG A 417 -15.57 -20.64 4.33
C ARG A 417 -15.91 -19.89 3.03
N ARG A 418 -15.27 -18.73 2.82
CA ARG A 418 -15.32 -17.98 1.57
C ARG A 418 -14.00 -18.17 0.82
N PRO A 419 -13.99 -18.06 -0.52
CA PRO A 419 -12.74 -18.07 -1.28
C PRO A 419 -11.82 -16.95 -0.80
N LEU A 420 -10.62 -17.36 -0.35
CA LEU A 420 -9.66 -16.47 0.30
C LEU A 420 -8.26 -16.73 -0.26
N PHE A 421 -7.55 -15.64 -0.59
CA PHE A 421 -6.15 -15.70 -0.93
C PHE A 421 -5.34 -14.95 0.13
N LEU A 422 -4.49 -15.66 0.87
CA LEU A 422 -3.61 -15.09 1.88
C LEU A 422 -2.19 -15.00 1.36
N ILE A 423 -1.57 -13.84 1.57
CA ILE A 423 -0.13 -13.63 1.39
C ILE A 423 0.42 -13.22 2.74
N ILE A 424 1.32 -14.03 3.29
CA ILE A 424 1.94 -13.81 4.59
C ILE A 424 3.41 -13.51 4.38
N ASP A 425 3.78 -12.26 4.64
CA ASP A 425 5.14 -11.77 4.54
C ASP A 425 5.69 -11.48 5.94
N SER A 426 6.35 -12.48 6.52
CA SER A 426 6.82 -12.43 7.90
C SER A 426 8.03 -13.34 8.11
N ASP A 427 8.87 -12.99 9.08
CA ASP A 427 9.96 -13.86 9.53
C ASP A 427 9.43 -15.20 10.13
N ASP A 428 8.15 -15.25 10.53
CA ASP A 428 7.43 -16.43 11.04
C ASP A 428 6.26 -16.85 10.13
N SER A 429 6.33 -16.62 8.83
CA SER A 429 5.26 -16.94 7.89
C SER A 429 4.80 -18.40 7.98
N HIS A 430 5.71 -19.33 8.29
CA HIS A 430 5.45 -20.76 8.42
C HIS A 430 4.56 -21.14 9.61
N ALA A 431 4.29 -20.23 10.54
CA ALA A 431 3.26 -20.42 11.57
C ALA A 431 1.88 -20.81 10.98
N PHE A 432 1.62 -20.37 9.75
CA PHE A 432 0.37 -20.66 9.02
C PHE A 432 0.43 -21.89 8.11
N LYS A 433 1.55 -22.63 8.11
CA LYS A 433 1.74 -23.78 7.20
C LYS A 433 0.83 -24.98 7.52
N ALA A 434 0.57 -25.22 8.78
CA ALA A 434 -0.17 -26.40 9.26
C ALA A 434 -1.69 -26.26 9.15
N GLU A 435 -2.20 -25.02 9.19
CA GLU A 435 -3.63 -24.76 9.27
C GLU A 435 -4.12 -23.90 8.11
N ARG A 436 -4.93 -24.49 7.26
CA ARG A 436 -5.68 -23.78 6.22
C ARG A 436 -7.12 -24.25 6.20
N GLY A 437 -8.04 -23.37 5.83
CA GLY A 437 -9.38 -23.79 5.44
C GLY A 437 -9.40 -24.37 4.02
N GLU A 438 -10.41 -25.14 3.68
CA GLU A 438 -10.53 -25.86 2.39
C GLU A 438 -10.47 -24.95 1.16
N THR A 439 -10.95 -23.70 1.27
CA THR A 439 -11.05 -22.74 0.14
C THR A 439 -10.00 -21.66 0.18
N ALA A 440 -8.96 -21.79 1.00
CA ALA A 440 -7.92 -20.79 1.12
C ALA A 440 -6.66 -21.17 0.32
N ALA A 441 -6.18 -20.23 -0.48
CA ALA A 441 -4.88 -20.26 -1.10
C ALA A 441 -3.89 -19.44 -0.27
N LEU A 442 -2.68 -19.94 -0.04
CA LEU A 442 -1.66 -19.26 0.78
C LEU A 442 -0.35 -19.11 0.02
N PHE A 443 0.24 -17.93 0.11
CA PHE A 443 1.65 -17.68 -0.14
C PHE A 443 2.34 -17.30 1.15
N LEU A 444 3.43 -17.97 1.46
CA LEU A 444 4.25 -17.75 2.64
C LEU A 444 5.63 -17.27 2.21
N SER A 445 6.10 -16.17 2.76
CA SER A 445 7.44 -15.67 2.52
C SER A 445 8.51 -16.64 3.03
N PRO A 446 9.74 -16.60 2.48
CA PRO A 446 10.83 -17.42 2.98
C PRO A 446 11.18 -17.04 4.42
N LEU A 447 11.66 -18.01 5.20
CA LEU A 447 12.24 -17.75 6.53
C LEU A 447 13.57 -17.00 6.35
N ARG A 448 13.82 -15.96 7.14
CA ARG A 448 15.11 -15.23 7.08
C ARG A 448 16.23 -16.00 7.76
N PRO A 449 17.47 -15.81 7.28
CA PRO A 449 17.95 -15.04 6.14
C PRO A 449 18.51 -15.95 5.03
N ALA A 450 18.00 -15.82 3.82
CA ALA A 450 18.62 -16.45 2.66
C ALA A 450 20.00 -15.84 2.27
N PHE A 451 20.35 -14.66 2.81
CA PHE A 451 21.51 -13.87 2.40
C PHE A 451 22.34 -13.38 3.60
N LYS A 452 23.17 -14.26 4.16
CA LYS A 452 24.05 -13.88 5.28
C LYS A 452 25.27 -13.01 4.90
N ASP A 453 25.66 -12.97 3.65
CA ASP A 453 26.98 -12.48 3.25
C ASP A 453 27.03 -11.17 2.45
N GLN A 454 25.93 -10.55 2.17
CA GLN A 454 25.97 -9.21 1.55
C GLN A 454 25.55 -8.17 2.57
N SER A 455 26.54 -7.43 3.06
CA SER A 455 26.45 -6.20 3.87
C SER A 455 25.08 -5.99 4.48
N SER A 456 24.87 -6.60 5.63
CA SER A 456 23.62 -6.67 6.41
C SER A 456 23.02 -5.33 6.86
N ALA A 457 23.51 -4.21 6.30
CA ALA A 457 23.03 -2.88 6.64
C ALA A 457 21.76 -2.46 5.88
N ASP A 458 21.37 -3.11 4.78
CA ASP A 458 20.43 -2.47 3.84
C ASP A 458 19.10 -3.21 3.55
N THR A 459 18.87 -4.43 4.02
CA THR A 459 17.57 -5.10 3.82
C THR A 459 16.40 -4.38 4.52
N THR A 460 16.68 -3.65 5.60
CA THR A 460 15.71 -2.80 6.29
C THR A 460 15.41 -1.49 5.55
N GLN A 461 16.17 -1.15 4.50
CA GLN A 461 16.00 0.09 3.76
C GLN A 461 15.13 -0.05 2.51
N ASN A 462 14.97 -1.26 1.96
CA ASN A 462 14.33 -1.47 0.67
C ASN A 462 12.98 -2.23 0.71
N GLY A 463 12.45 -2.48 1.90
CA GLY A 463 11.22 -3.26 2.10
C GLY A 463 11.45 -4.77 1.95
N SER A 464 10.38 -5.55 1.88
CA SER A 464 10.43 -7.00 1.72
C SER A 464 10.81 -7.39 0.29
N GLN A 465 11.85 -8.23 0.17
CA GLN A 465 12.24 -8.79 -1.11
C GLN A 465 11.15 -9.71 -1.70
N PHE A 466 10.47 -10.49 -0.87
CA PHE A 466 9.38 -11.34 -1.32
C PHE A 466 8.24 -10.52 -1.93
N THR A 467 7.77 -9.51 -1.22
CA THR A 467 6.76 -8.58 -1.76
C THR A 467 7.25 -7.86 -3.01
N PHE A 468 8.53 -7.52 -3.07
CA PHE A 468 9.09 -6.88 -4.26
C PHE A 468 9.06 -7.80 -5.48
N PHE A 469 9.38 -9.08 -5.33
CA PHE A 469 9.21 -10.07 -6.41
C PHE A 469 7.75 -10.23 -6.85
N LEU A 470 6.80 -10.23 -5.92
CA LEU A 470 5.39 -10.34 -6.25
C LEU A 470 4.84 -9.11 -7.00
N THR A 471 5.43 -7.95 -6.78
CA THR A 471 4.91 -6.68 -7.31
C THR A 471 5.69 -6.16 -8.51
N ALA A 472 7.00 -6.36 -8.56
CA ALA A 472 7.89 -5.90 -9.62
C ALA A 472 9.06 -6.89 -9.84
N PRO A 473 8.80 -8.04 -10.49
CA PRO A 473 9.73 -9.17 -10.52
C PRO A 473 11.08 -8.85 -11.17
N LEU A 474 11.12 -8.10 -12.27
CA LEU A 474 12.38 -7.74 -12.93
C LEU A 474 13.24 -6.84 -12.05
N GLN A 475 12.63 -5.82 -11.43
CA GLN A 475 13.33 -4.90 -10.54
C GLN A 475 13.85 -5.62 -9.29
N ALA A 476 13.05 -6.53 -8.74
CA ALA A 476 13.46 -7.35 -7.61
C ALA A 476 14.64 -8.25 -7.96
N PHE A 477 14.63 -8.83 -9.15
CA PHE A 477 15.75 -9.62 -9.70
C PHE A 477 17.00 -8.75 -9.84
N CYS A 478 16.91 -7.62 -10.54
CA CYS A 478 18.03 -6.70 -10.74
C CYS A 478 18.63 -6.21 -9.42
N GLN A 479 17.77 -5.83 -8.45
CA GLN A 479 18.23 -5.42 -7.13
C GLN A 479 18.97 -6.54 -6.39
N MET A 480 18.48 -7.78 -6.51
CA MET A 480 19.08 -8.94 -5.85
C MET A 480 20.49 -9.22 -6.37
N VAL A 481 20.73 -9.10 -7.68
CA VAL A 481 22.04 -9.32 -8.29
C VAL A 481 22.93 -8.08 -8.31
N GLY A 482 22.48 -6.96 -7.72
CA GLY A 482 23.23 -5.71 -7.69
C GLY A 482 23.33 -4.99 -9.05
N PHE A 483 22.46 -5.34 -9.99
CA PHE A 483 22.42 -4.70 -11.30
C PHE A 483 21.82 -3.29 -11.18
N THR A 484 22.60 -2.29 -11.61
CA THR A 484 22.17 -0.89 -11.66
C THR A 484 22.15 -0.46 -13.13
N SER A 485 20.97 -0.10 -13.65
CA SER A 485 20.88 0.44 -15.01
C SER A 485 21.38 1.88 -15.06
N SER A 486 22.19 2.21 -16.05
CA SER A 486 22.43 3.60 -16.46
C SER A 486 21.25 4.11 -17.30
N ASP A 487 21.01 5.43 -17.31
CA ASP A 487 19.87 6.05 -18.05
C ASP A 487 19.87 5.78 -19.57
N SER A 488 20.93 5.18 -20.11
CA SER A 488 21.09 4.83 -21.53
C SER A 488 20.52 3.47 -21.94
N ASP A 489 20.05 2.64 -20.99
CA ASP A 489 19.74 1.23 -21.24
C ASP A 489 18.24 0.90 -21.32
N SER A 490 17.40 1.84 -21.75
CA SER A 490 15.94 1.66 -21.78
C SER A 490 15.50 0.49 -22.68
N ASP A 491 16.17 0.29 -23.83
CA ASP A 491 15.84 -0.78 -24.77
C ASP A 491 16.22 -2.16 -24.22
N PHE A 492 17.39 -2.22 -23.59
CA PHE A 492 17.89 -3.42 -22.94
C PHE A 492 16.97 -3.90 -21.81
N TYR A 493 16.45 -2.95 -21.02
CA TYR A 493 15.49 -3.23 -19.97
C TYR A 493 14.13 -3.69 -20.51
N SER A 494 13.67 -3.05 -21.60
CA SER A 494 12.44 -3.45 -22.31
C SER A 494 12.51 -4.89 -22.83
N ASP A 495 13.68 -5.31 -23.33
CA ASP A 495 13.88 -6.68 -23.81
C ASP A 495 13.90 -7.70 -22.65
N ALA A 496 14.48 -7.34 -21.50
CA ALA A 496 14.38 -8.14 -20.28
C ALA A 496 12.93 -8.33 -19.82
N GLU A 497 12.10 -7.27 -19.87
CA GLU A 497 10.67 -7.38 -19.57
C GLU A 497 9.92 -8.26 -20.56
N LYS A 498 10.23 -8.22 -21.85
CA LYS A 498 9.66 -9.13 -22.87
C LYS A 498 10.01 -10.59 -22.58
N ILE A 499 11.25 -10.88 -22.14
CA ILE A 499 11.67 -12.22 -21.74
C ILE A 499 10.79 -12.75 -20.60
N ILE A 500 10.57 -11.93 -19.56
CA ILE A 500 9.71 -12.31 -18.42
C ILE A 500 8.26 -12.48 -18.86
N SER A 501 7.72 -11.56 -19.65
CA SER A 501 6.33 -11.61 -20.12
C SER A 501 6.06 -12.85 -20.97
N THR A 502 6.98 -13.20 -21.87
CA THR A 502 6.89 -14.42 -22.67
C THR A 502 6.90 -15.66 -21.77
N SER A 503 7.81 -15.71 -20.79
CA SER A 503 7.90 -16.82 -19.84
C SER A 503 6.62 -16.96 -19.02
N PHE A 504 6.04 -15.86 -18.56
CA PHE A 504 4.77 -15.87 -17.82
C PHE A 504 3.62 -16.39 -18.67
N SER A 505 3.57 -16.04 -19.95
CA SER A 505 2.56 -16.54 -20.88
C SER A 505 2.67 -18.05 -21.09
N GLU A 506 3.91 -18.57 -21.23
CA GLU A 506 4.17 -20.01 -21.33
C GLU A 506 3.74 -20.75 -20.05
N TRP A 507 4.09 -20.23 -18.88
CA TRP A 507 3.74 -20.85 -17.59
C TRP A 507 2.23 -20.76 -17.30
N GLU A 508 1.56 -19.71 -17.75
CA GLU A 508 0.09 -19.58 -17.66
C GLU A 508 -0.59 -20.72 -18.41
N VAL A 509 -0.16 -21.01 -19.64
CA VAL A 509 -0.70 -22.11 -20.43
C VAL A 509 -0.49 -23.45 -19.72
N ILE A 510 0.70 -23.70 -19.17
CA ILE A 510 1.02 -24.94 -18.45
C ILE A 510 0.15 -25.09 -17.21
N LEU A 511 -0.01 -24.02 -16.42
CA LEU A 511 -0.87 -24.04 -15.24
C LEU A 511 -2.33 -24.33 -15.60
N CYS A 512 -2.84 -23.63 -16.62
CA CYS A 512 -4.24 -23.74 -17.02
C CYS A 512 -4.58 -25.09 -17.65
N THR A 513 -3.61 -25.79 -18.24
CA THR A 513 -3.78 -27.11 -18.85
C THR A 513 -3.41 -28.27 -17.92
N SER A 514 -2.82 -27.99 -16.76
CA SER A 514 -2.38 -29.03 -15.82
C SER A 514 -3.55 -29.76 -15.18
N THR A 515 -3.51 -31.10 -15.28
CA THR A 515 -4.51 -31.98 -14.62
C THR A 515 -4.29 -32.12 -13.11
N SER A 516 -3.08 -31.80 -12.62
CA SER A 516 -2.70 -31.84 -11.21
C SER A 516 -2.88 -30.52 -10.48
N LEU A 517 -3.45 -29.50 -11.16
CA LEU A 517 -3.73 -28.22 -10.53
C LEU A 517 -4.83 -28.35 -9.49
N ASP A 518 -4.55 -27.93 -8.24
CA ASP A 518 -5.54 -27.91 -7.17
C ASP A 518 -6.69 -26.96 -7.53
N LEU A 519 -7.92 -27.35 -7.12
CA LEU A 519 -9.13 -26.60 -7.41
C LEU A 519 -9.08 -25.16 -6.86
N VAL A 520 -8.44 -24.97 -5.74
CA VAL A 520 -8.26 -23.64 -5.12
C VAL A 520 -7.48 -22.72 -6.05
N TRP A 521 -6.36 -23.22 -6.61
CA TRP A 521 -5.56 -22.42 -7.57
C TRP A 521 -6.30 -22.19 -8.88
N ALA A 522 -7.04 -23.17 -9.35
CA ALA A 522 -7.83 -23.02 -10.55
C ALA A 522 -8.88 -21.90 -10.41
N GLN A 523 -9.49 -21.75 -9.24
CA GLN A 523 -10.40 -20.63 -8.93
C GLN A 523 -9.67 -19.28 -8.91
N VAL A 524 -8.49 -19.22 -8.28
CA VAL A 524 -7.67 -18.00 -8.19
C VAL A 524 -7.17 -17.55 -9.56
N LEU A 525 -6.77 -18.49 -10.44
CA LEU A 525 -6.29 -18.20 -11.79
C LEU A 525 -7.32 -17.53 -12.69
N SER A 526 -8.61 -17.62 -12.37
CA SER A 526 -9.67 -16.95 -13.14
C SER A 526 -9.57 -15.41 -13.08
N ASP A 527 -8.99 -14.87 -12.01
CA ASP A 527 -8.79 -13.43 -11.88
C ASP A 527 -7.40 -13.01 -12.38
N PRO A 528 -7.31 -11.97 -13.25
CA PRO A 528 -6.04 -11.58 -13.88
C PRO A 528 -5.02 -11.00 -12.89
N PHE A 529 -5.43 -10.29 -11.84
CA PHE A 529 -4.48 -9.80 -10.83
C PHE A 529 -3.90 -10.94 -10.00
N LEU A 530 -4.75 -11.87 -9.56
CA LEU A 530 -4.35 -12.99 -8.73
C LEU A 530 -3.51 -13.98 -9.55
N ARG A 531 -3.86 -14.21 -10.81
CA ARG A 531 -3.08 -15.02 -11.76
C ARG A 531 -1.66 -14.44 -11.91
N ARG A 532 -1.53 -13.13 -12.09
CA ARG A 532 -0.24 -12.45 -12.18
C ARG A 532 0.61 -12.66 -10.92
N LEU A 533 0.01 -12.62 -9.73
CA LEU A 533 0.73 -12.92 -8.48
C LEU A 533 1.25 -14.36 -8.44
N ILE A 534 0.48 -15.33 -8.96
CA ILE A 534 0.93 -16.75 -9.03
C ILE A 534 2.15 -16.88 -9.96
N LEU A 535 2.12 -16.28 -11.14
CA LEU A 535 3.23 -16.34 -12.09
C LEU A 535 4.49 -15.68 -11.52
N ARG A 536 4.35 -14.55 -10.85
CA ARG A 536 5.44 -13.86 -10.17
C ARG A 536 5.97 -14.64 -8.96
N PHE A 537 5.12 -15.37 -8.25
CA PHE A 537 5.53 -16.28 -7.20
C PHE A 537 6.38 -17.44 -7.74
N ILE A 538 5.99 -18.05 -8.87
CA ILE A 538 6.78 -19.10 -9.55
C ILE A 538 8.15 -18.56 -9.91
N PHE A 539 8.23 -17.36 -10.49
CA PHE A 539 9.47 -16.69 -10.83
C PHE A 539 10.34 -16.46 -9.59
N CYS A 540 9.78 -15.85 -8.53
CA CYS A 540 10.47 -15.61 -7.26
C CYS A 540 11.09 -16.90 -6.72
N ARG A 541 10.28 -17.97 -6.65
CA ARG A 541 10.71 -19.25 -6.10
C ARG A 541 11.82 -19.89 -6.91
N CYS A 542 11.77 -19.81 -8.25
CA CYS A 542 12.82 -20.33 -9.12
C CYS A 542 14.10 -19.52 -8.99
N VAL A 543 14.02 -18.19 -9.05
CA VAL A 543 15.18 -17.30 -8.89
C VAL A 543 15.90 -17.55 -7.58
N LEU A 544 15.17 -17.60 -6.46
CA LEU A 544 15.73 -17.88 -5.15
C LEU A 544 16.34 -19.28 -5.06
N SER A 545 15.73 -20.28 -5.69
CA SER A 545 16.27 -21.65 -5.73
C SER A 545 17.60 -21.76 -6.47
N LEU A 546 17.78 -20.97 -7.53
CA LEU A 546 19.02 -20.96 -8.32
C LEU A 546 20.12 -20.10 -7.69
N PHE A 547 19.74 -19.09 -6.91
CA PHE A 547 20.68 -18.17 -6.27
C PHE A 547 21.21 -18.70 -4.93
N CYS A 548 20.40 -19.48 -4.18
CA CYS A 548 20.77 -20.04 -2.87
C CYS A 548 21.61 -21.32 -3.00
N PRO A 549 22.57 -21.57 -2.07
CA PRO A 549 23.31 -22.83 -2.03
C PRO A 549 22.38 -24.05 -1.83
N PRO A 550 22.67 -25.21 -2.43
CA PRO A 550 21.78 -26.37 -2.44
C PRO A 550 21.56 -27.05 -1.07
N GLU A 551 22.40 -26.84 -0.09
CA GLU A 551 22.40 -27.59 1.19
C GLU A 551 21.31 -27.17 2.18
N ASP A 552 20.77 -25.93 2.05
CA ASP A 552 19.72 -25.40 2.95
C ASP A 552 18.52 -24.82 2.20
N SER A 553 18.36 -25.12 0.91
CA SER A 553 17.54 -24.32 -0.01
C SER A 553 16.02 -24.35 0.28
N GLU A 554 15.46 -25.43 0.81
CA GLU A 554 13.99 -25.54 0.94
C GLU A 554 13.42 -24.65 2.06
N GLN A 555 14.17 -24.41 3.14
CA GLN A 555 13.72 -23.56 4.26
C GLN A 555 13.67 -22.07 3.86
N TYR A 556 14.49 -21.69 2.88
CA TYR A 556 14.64 -20.30 2.43
C TYR A 556 13.87 -19.99 1.15
N LEU A 557 13.04 -20.93 0.68
CA LEU A 557 12.16 -20.69 -0.45
C LEU A 557 10.76 -20.30 0.02
N PRO A 558 10.07 -19.41 -0.70
CA PRO A 558 8.67 -19.14 -0.43
C PRO A 558 7.82 -20.39 -0.68
N VAL A 559 6.79 -20.58 0.12
CA VAL A 559 5.91 -21.75 0.07
C VAL A 559 4.52 -21.34 -0.39
N CYS A 560 3.87 -22.19 -1.19
CA CYS A 560 2.46 -22.06 -1.52
C CYS A 560 1.66 -23.26 -1.02
N ILE A 561 0.46 -23.02 -0.57
CA ILE A 561 -0.46 -24.04 -0.06
C ILE A 561 -1.86 -23.79 -0.67
N PRO A 562 -2.43 -24.77 -1.40
CA PRO A 562 -1.87 -26.04 -1.86
C PRO A 562 -0.61 -25.89 -2.72
N HIS A 563 0.15 -26.96 -2.91
CA HIS A 563 1.31 -26.92 -3.79
C HIS A 563 0.88 -26.71 -5.25
N LEU A 564 1.65 -25.92 -5.98
CA LEU A 564 1.50 -25.78 -7.42
C LEU A 564 2.01 -27.05 -8.15
N PRO A 565 1.56 -27.29 -9.39
CA PRO A 565 2.00 -28.44 -10.19
C PRO A 565 3.53 -28.51 -10.33
N VAL A 566 4.06 -29.74 -10.38
CA VAL A 566 5.50 -29.99 -10.52
C VAL A 566 6.06 -29.39 -11.82
N SER A 567 5.24 -29.28 -12.85
CA SER A 567 5.61 -28.67 -14.15
C SER A 567 6.05 -27.20 -14.05
N VAL A 568 5.65 -26.50 -13.00
CA VAL A 568 6.07 -25.12 -12.71
C VAL A 568 6.90 -25.02 -11.43
N SER A 569 7.44 -26.13 -10.95
CA SER A 569 8.33 -26.13 -9.78
C SER A 569 9.69 -25.51 -10.12
N PRO A 570 10.48 -25.07 -9.12
CA PRO A 570 11.83 -24.57 -9.33
C PRO A 570 12.78 -25.58 -9.99
N LYS A 571 12.45 -26.89 -9.96
CA LYS A 571 13.22 -27.96 -10.60
C LYS A 571 12.80 -28.21 -12.05
N SER A 572 11.76 -27.54 -12.53
CA SER A 572 11.32 -27.65 -13.94
C SER A 572 12.31 -26.97 -14.87
N GLU A 573 12.81 -27.71 -15.85
CA GLU A 573 13.76 -27.19 -16.85
C GLU A 573 13.18 -25.97 -17.59
N LEU A 574 11.89 -25.99 -17.88
CA LEU A 574 11.24 -24.87 -18.56
C LEU A 574 11.28 -23.59 -17.72
N VAL A 575 11.06 -23.68 -16.42
CA VAL A 575 11.11 -22.50 -15.53
C VAL A 575 12.55 -22.04 -15.34
N GLN A 576 13.48 -22.98 -15.16
CA GLN A 576 14.91 -22.67 -15.03
C GLN A 576 15.49 -22.04 -16.29
N SER A 577 15.17 -22.58 -17.49
CA SER A 577 15.64 -22.03 -18.75
C SER A 577 15.20 -20.58 -18.98
N SER A 578 13.99 -20.25 -18.54
CA SER A 578 13.50 -18.87 -18.60
C SER A 578 14.31 -17.92 -17.70
N VAL A 579 14.63 -18.34 -16.48
CA VAL A 579 15.48 -17.55 -15.55
C VAL A 579 16.92 -17.45 -16.09
N ARG A 580 17.46 -18.54 -16.67
CA ARG A 580 18.79 -18.54 -17.31
C ARG A 580 18.83 -17.56 -18.48
N ARG A 581 17.82 -17.57 -19.35
CA ARG A 581 17.71 -16.64 -20.49
C ARG A 581 17.76 -15.20 -20.03
N LEU A 582 17.03 -14.87 -18.95
CA LEU A 582 17.05 -13.54 -18.34
C LEU A 582 18.42 -13.20 -17.75
N ALA A 583 19.03 -14.12 -16.99
CA ALA A 583 20.34 -13.92 -16.37
C ALA A 583 21.45 -13.72 -17.42
N ASN A 584 21.41 -14.48 -18.51
CA ASN A 584 22.33 -14.32 -19.65
C ASN A 584 22.14 -12.98 -20.35
N HIS A 585 20.88 -12.57 -20.59
CA HIS A 585 20.58 -11.28 -21.21
C HIS A 585 21.11 -10.12 -20.36
N LEU A 586 20.94 -10.19 -19.03
CA LEU A 586 21.44 -9.17 -18.10
C LEU A 586 22.95 -9.31 -17.77
N GLY A 587 23.65 -10.30 -18.31
CA GLY A 587 25.09 -10.53 -18.06
C GLY A 587 25.42 -10.93 -16.62
N VAL A 588 24.45 -11.51 -15.88
CA VAL A 588 24.57 -11.87 -14.45
C VAL A 588 24.47 -13.37 -14.18
N ALA A 589 24.71 -14.19 -15.21
CA ALA A 589 24.60 -15.65 -15.12
C ALA A 589 25.52 -16.27 -14.06
N GLU A 590 26.67 -15.66 -13.79
CA GLU A 590 27.67 -16.11 -12.81
C GLU A 590 27.16 -16.17 -11.35
N TYR A 591 26.12 -15.40 -11.03
CA TYR A 591 25.51 -15.43 -9.69
C TYR A 591 24.63 -16.66 -9.44
N PHE A 592 24.35 -17.45 -10.46
CA PHE A 592 23.47 -18.61 -10.42
C PHE A 592 24.25 -19.91 -10.57
N LYS A 593 24.60 -20.57 -9.47
CA LYS A 593 25.56 -21.69 -9.37
C LYS A 593 25.23 -22.98 -10.14
N CYS A 594 24.07 -23.09 -10.78
CA CYS A 594 23.69 -24.28 -11.56
C CYS A 594 23.61 -24.01 -13.07
N LEU A 595 24.26 -22.97 -13.56
CA LEU A 595 24.15 -22.54 -14.95
C LEU A 595 25.29 -23.00 -15.86
N THR A 596 26.24 -23.81 -15.32
CA THR A 596 27.34 -24.42 -16.09
C THR A 596 27.04 -25.87 -16.44
#